data_7becc616e9860edde707b1c9cf3dcf2f
#
_entry.id   7becc616e9860edde707b1c9cf3dcf2f
#
_cell.length_a   1.000
_cell.length_b   1.000
_cell.length_c   1.000
_cell.angle_alpha   90.00
_cell.angle_beta   90.00
_cell.angle_gamma   90.00
#
_symmetry.space_group_name_H-M   'P 1'
#
loop_
_entity.id
_entity.type
_entity.pdbx_description
1 polymer ?
#
loop_
_entity_poly.entity_id
_entity_poly.type
_entity_poly.pdbx_seq_one_letter_code
_entity_poly.pdbx_strand_id
1 'polypeptide(L)'
;MEPHVTYDVVSRAAAAVRQRIGLVPQVALILGSGLSHLAERIQDAARVPYTDVPHLVQSTVPGHAGQFVAGMLSGVPVVAMQGRVHFYEGYSAAEITLPVRVMGALGAEILIVTNAAGGINGSFVA
;
A
#
# COMPACT_ATOMS: atom_id res chain seq x y z
N MET A 1 23.45 8.73 -3.69
CA MET A 1 22.44 9.45 -4.47
C MET A 1 21.09 8.85 -4.13
N GLU A 2 20.18 9.66 -3.61
CA GLU A 2 18.83 9.14 -3.35
C GLU A 2 18.15 8.78 -4.66
N PRO A 3 17.48 7.63 -4.73
CA PRO A 3 16.72 7.30 -5.92
C PRO A 3 15.60 8.33 -6.10
N HIS A 4 15.63 9.01 -7.24
CA HIS A 4 14.57 9.95 -7.57
C HIS A 4 13.32 9.18 -7.96
N VAL A 5 12.25 9.28 -7.17
CA VAL A 5 10.94 8.77 -7.55
C VAL A 5 10.34 9.77 -8.52
N THR A 6 10.49 9.48 -9.79
CA THR A 6 9.97 10.29 -10.89
C THR A 6 8.58 9.82 -11.30
N TYR A 7 7.89 10.64 -12.10
CA TYR A 7 6.64 10.26 -12.73
C TYR A 7 6.77 8.94 -13.52
N ASP A 8 7.90 8.75 -14.23
CA ASP A 8 8.15 7.52 -14.99
C ASP A 8 8.21 6.28 -14.11
N VAL A 9 8.89 6.38 -12.96
CA VAL A 9 8.96 5.29 -11.97
C VAL A 9 7.56 4.92 -11.47
N VAL A 10 6.76 5.91 -11.09
CA VAL A 10 5.38 5.70 -10.63
C VAL A 10 4.54 5.06 -11.74
N SER A 11 4.65 5.56 -12.97
CA SER A 11 3.88 5.06 -14.12
C SER A 11 4.20 3.61 -14.44
N ARG A 12 5.47 3.23 -14.39
CA ARG A 12 5.89 1.85 -14.65
C ARG A 12 5.40 0.89 -13.57
N ALA A 13 5.51 1.29 -12.31
CA ALA A 13 5.01 0.50 -11.20
C ALA A 13 3.48 0.34 -11.27
N ALA A 14 2.76 1.43 -11.52
CA ALA A 14 1.30 1.40 -11.67
C ALA A 14 0.86 0.53 -12.86
N ALA A 15 1.57 0.60 -13.99
CA ALA A 15 1.25 -0.23 -15.15
C ALA A 15 1.37 -1.72 -14.83
N ALA A 16 2.40 -2.12 -14.09
CA ALA A 16 2.58 -3.51 -13.68
C ALA A 16 1.43 -4.01 -12.80
N VAL A 17 0.97 -3.18 -11.87
CA VAL A 17 -0.18 -3.51 -11.02
C VAL A 17 -1.47 -3.54 -11.84
N ARG A 18 -1.67 -2.54 -12.71
CA ARG A 18 -2.89 -2.43 -13.53
C ARG A 18 -3.12 -3.65 -14.42
N GLN A 19 -2.06 -4.27 -14.92
CA GLN A 19 -2.16 -5.48 -15.72
C GLN A 19 -2.69 -6.69 -14.95
N ARG A 20 -2.64 -6.65 -13.63
CA ARG A 20 -2.98 -7.76 -12.76
C ARG A 20 -4.28 -7.57 -11.99
N ILE A 21 -4.83 -6.37 -11.99
CA ILE A 21 -6.10 -6.06 -11.33
C ILE A 21 -7.16 -5.77 -12.39
N GLY A 22 -8.38 -6.25 -12.15
CA GLY A 22 -9.49 -6.14 -13.10
C GLY A 22 -10.41 -4.96 -12.85
N LEU A 23 -9.99 -3.96 -12.07
CA LEU A 23 -10.82 -2.82 -11.70
C LEU A 23 -9.99 -1.55 -11.54
N VAL A 24 -10.68 -0.41 -11.57
CA VAL A 24 -10.09 0.89 -11.20
C VAL A 24 -10.51 1.17 -9.76
N PRO A 25 -9.57 1.20 -8.80
CA PRO A 25 -9.91 1.44 -7.41
C PRO A 25 -10.36 2.90 -7.19
N GLN A 26 -11.35 3.08 -6.35
CA GLN A 26 -11.80 4.39 -5.89
C GLN A 26 -11.13 4.79 -4.58
N VAL A 27 -10.91 3.81 -3.71
CA VAL A 27 -10.31 4.01 -2.38
C VAL A 27 -9.04 3.20 -2.25
N ALA A 28 -7.99 3.85 -1.75
CA ALA A 28 -6.75 3.21 -1.36
C ALA A 28 -6.71 3.07 0.16
N LEU A 29 -6.27 1.90 0.63
CA LEU A 29 -6.20 1.57 2.04
C LEU A 29 -4.75 1.22 2.42
N ILE A 30 -4.24 1.80 3.50
CA ILE A 30 -3.03 1.32 4.14
C ILE A 30 -3.43 0.65 5.45
N LEU A 31 -3.26 -0.67 5.51
CA LEU A 31 -3.67 -1.47 6.65
C LEU A 31 -2.50 -1.57 7.63
N GLY A 32 -2.66 -0.93 8.79
CA GLY A 32 -1.69 -0.96 9.87
C GLY A 32 -1.76 -2.24 10.69
N SER A 33 -0.98 -2.26 11.76
CA SER A 33 -0.91 -3.38 12.69
C SER A 33 -2.28 -3.74 13.25
N GLY A 34 -2.62 -5.03 13.18
CA GLY A 34 -3.90 -5.55 13.65
C GLY A 34 -5.05 -5.45 12.66
N LEU A 35 -4.86 -4.79 11.52
CA LEU A 35 -5.90 -4.62 10.49
C LEU A 35 -5.58 -5.31 9.17
N SER A 36 -4.43 -5.95 9.02
CA SER A 36 -4.06 -6.60 7.75
C SER A 36 -5.04 -7.72 7.34
N HIS A 37 -5.74 -8.31 8.30
CA HIS A 37 -6.78 -9.30 8.03
C HIS A 37 -7.99 -8.73 7.27
N LEU A 38 -8.17 -7.39 7.27
CA LEU A 38 -9.24 -6.76 6.50
C LEU A 38 -9.11 -7.03 5.00
N ALA A 39 -7.88 -7.23 4.52
CA ALA A 39 -7.64 -7.60 3.13
C ALA A 39 -8.31 -8.91 2.74
N GLU A 40 -8.53 -9.82 3.69
CA GLU A 40 -9.22 -11.09 3.45
C GLU A 40 -10.74 -10.92 3.17
N ARG A 41 -11.29 -9.76 3.49
CA ARG A 41 -12.71 -9.43 3.22
C ARG A 41 -12.92 -8.79 1.86
N ILE A 42 -11.86 -8.46 1.14
CA ILE A 42 -11.96 -7.92 -0.21
C ILE A 42 -12.41 -9.05 -1.14
N GLN A 43 -13.52 -8.82 -1.82
CA GLN A 43 -14.15 -9.80 -2.71
C GLN A 43 -13.53 -9.73 -4.10
N ASP A 44 -13.45 -10.87 -4.76
CA ASP A 44 -12.86 -11.01 -6.10
C ASP A 44 -11.44 -10.42 -6.15
N ALA A 45 -10.67 -10.66 -5.10
CA ALA A 45 -9.39 -10.00 -4.87
C ALA A 45 -8.32 -10.50 -5.83
N ALA A 46 -7.64 -9.54 -6.48
CA ALA A 46 -6.37 -9.76 -7.14
C ALA A 46 -5.25 -9.38 -6.17
N ARG A 47 -4.28 -10.26 -6.02
CA ARG A 47 -3.12 -10.07 -5.14
C ARG A 47 -1.89 -9.85 -5.97
N VAL A 48 -1.17 -8.76 -5.72
CA VAL A 48 0.04 -8.40 -6.43
C VAL A 48 1.18 -8.23 -5.42
N PRO A 49 2.05 -9.23 -5.28
CA PRO A 49 3.21 -9.10 -4.40
C PRO A 49 4.07 -7.91 -4.79
N TYR A 50 4.61 -7.20 -3.81
CA TYR A 50 5.50 -6.06 -4.09
C TYR A 50 6.75 -6.48 -4.87
N THR A 51 7.17 -7.74 -4.72
CA THR A 51 8.28 -8.32 -5.50
C THR A 51 8.03 -8.31 -7.00
N ASP A 52 6.78 -8.29 -7.41
CA ASP A 52 6.38 -8.33 -8.83
C ASP A 52 6.19 -6.92 -9.42
N VAL A 53 6.40 -5.88 -8.60
CA VAL A 53 6.21 -4.49 -9.01
C VAL A 53 7.55 -3.80 -9.09
N PRO A 54 7.95 -3.24 -10.27
CA PRO A 54 9.24 -2.58 -10.39
C PRO A 54 9.34 -1.39 -9.44
N HIS A 55 10.55 -1.19 -8.92
CA HIS A 55 10.95 -0.09 -8.04
C HIS A 55 10.40 -0.12 -6.61
N LEU A 56 9.48 -1.02 -6.27
CA LEU A 56 9.01 -1.12 -4.90
C LEU A 56 10.06 -1.76 -4.01
N VAL A 57 10.30 -1.13 -2.86
CA VAL A 57 11.15 -1.70 -1.81
C VAL A 57 10.34 -2.67 -0.96
N GLN A 58 11.05 -3.60 -0.34
CA GLN A 58 10.43 -4.65 0.46
C GLN A 58 10.87 -4.56 1.90
N SER A 59 10.01 -5.05 2.79
CA SER A 59 10.38 -5.14 4.20
C SER A 59 11.58 -6.06 4.38
N THR A 60 12.52 -5.62 5.23
CA THR A 60 13.66 -6.41 5.64
C THR A 60 13.32 -7.40 6.76
N VAL A 61 12.11 -7.33 7.29
CA VAL A 61 11.65 -8.21 8.37
C VAL A 61 11.19 -9.54 7.78
N PRO A 62 11.79 -10.69 8.17
CA PRO A 62 11.38 -12.00 7.68
C PRO A 62 9.89 -12.28 7.94
N GLY A 63 9.21 -12.84 6.94
CA GLY A 63 7.79 -13.17 7.03
C GLY A 63 6.83 -11.99 6.81
N HIS A 64 7.34 -10.79 6.55
CA HIS A 64 6.54 -9.60 6.25
C HIS A 64 6.58 -9.23 4.78
N ALA A 65 6.47 -10.23 3.90
CA ALA A 65 6.28 -9.98 2.48
C ALA A 65 4.93 -9.29 2.27
N GLY A 66 4.99 -8.10 1.69
CA GLY A 66 3.79 -7.30 1.44
C GLY A 66 3.23 -7.49 0.04
N GLN A 67 1.97 -7.09 -0.12
CA GLN A 67 1.27 -7.15 -1.40
C GLN A 67 0.19 -6.09 -1.49
N PHE A 68 -0.14 -5.70 -2.73
CA PHE A 68 -1.40 -5.02 -2.99
C PHE A 68 -2.52 -6.07 -3.09
N VAL A 69 -3.68 -5.72 -2.57
CA VAL A 69 -4.91 -6.52 -2.71
C VAL A 69 -5.99 -5.60 -3.28
N ALA A 70 -6.47 -5.90 -4.46
CA ALA A 70 -7.46 -5.06 -5.14
C ALA A 70 -8.72 -5.87 -5.42
N GLY A 71 -9.87 -5.29 -5.16
CA GLY A 71 -11.17 -5.93 -5.35
C GLY A 71 -12.29 -5.08 -4.78
N MET A 72 -13.40 -5.71 -4.44
CA MET A 72 -14.58 -5.03 -3.91
C MET A 72 -14.65 -5.19 -2.40
N LEU A 73 -14.84 -4.09 -1.71
CA LEU A 73 -15.08 -4.09 -0.27
C LEU A 73 -16.35 -3.29 0.02
N SER A 74 -17.37 -3.98 0.53
CA SER A 74 -18.69 -3.38 0.80
C SER A 74 -19.26 -2.62 -0.41
N GLY A 75 -19.07 -3.18 -1.61
CA GLY A 75 -19.57 -2.58 -2.86
C GLY A 75 -18.70 -1.45 -3.42
N VAL A 76 -17.54 -1.19 -2.85
CA VAL A 76 -16.61 -0.13 -3.30
C VAL A 76 -15.35 -0.77 -3.87
N PRO A 77 -14.89 -0.35 -5.07
CA PRO A 77 -13.62 -0.85 -5.61
C PRO A 77 -12.46 -0.23 -4.82
N VAL A 78 -11.63 -1.10 -4.26
CA VAL A 78 -10.51 -0.69 -3.39
C VAL A 78 -9.20 -1.32 -3.85
N VAL A 79 -8.10 -0.68 -3.49
CA VAL A 79 -6.77 -1.27 -3.47
C VAL A 79 -6.16 -1.07 -2.08
N ALA A 80 -5.74 -2.16 -1.47
CA ALA A 80 -5.18 -2.14 -0.12
C ALA A 80 -3.70 -2.51 -0.15
N MET A 81 -2.92 -1.87 0.70
CA MET A 81 -1.58 -2.32 1.04
C MET A 81 -1.68 -3.26 2.24
N GLN A 82 -1.45 -4.53 2.00
CA GLN A 82 -1.31 -5.53 3.04
C GLN A 82 0.19 -5.70 3.34
N GLY A 83 0.64 -5.02 4.36
CA GLY A 83 2.06 -4.85 4.66
C GLY A 83 2.65 -3.58 4.07
N ARG A 84 3.60 -3.00 4.78
CA ARG A 84 4.32 -1.79 4.38
C ARG A 84 5.71 -1.78 5.00
N VAL A 85 6.63 -1.03 4.40
CA VAL A 85 7.92 -0.74 5.01
C VAL A 85 7.79 0.48 5.92
N HIS A 86 8.64 0.54 6.95
CA HIS A 86 8.68 1.63 7.91
C HIS A 86 9.95 2.44 7.71
N PHE A 87 9.91 3.71 8.09
CA PHE A 87 11.05 4.60 7.97
C PHE A 87 12.29 4.09 8.72
N TYR A 88 12.08 3.42 9.86
CA TYR A 88 13.19 2.85 10.65
C TYR A 88 13.90 1.67 9.96
N GLU A 89 13.35 1.11 8.88
CA GLU A 89 14.01 0.06 8.11
C GLU A 89 15.11 0.60 7.18
N GLY A 90 15.36 1.91 7.20
CA GLY A 90 16.46 2.54 6.48
C GLY A 90 16.14 3.05 5.08
N TYR A 91 14.90 2.95 4.65
CA TYR A 91 14.46 3.49 3.36
C TYR A 91 14.20 4.99 3.41
N SER A 92 14.36 5.67 2.28
CA SER A 92 14.02 7.08 2.16
C SER A 92 12.49 7.30 2.19
N ALA A 93 12.09 8.53 2.50
CA ALA A 93 10.67 8.90 2.45
C ALA A 93 10.08 8.68 1.04
N ALA A 94 10.86 8.95 -0.01
CA ALA A 94 10.44 8.72 -1.39
C ALA A 94 10.16 7.24 -1.67
N GLU A 95 11.02 6.35 -1.18
CA GLU A 95 10.83 4.90 -1.32
C GLU A 95 9.62 4.39 -0.56
N ILE A 96 9.41 4.89 0.66
CA ILE A 96 8.29 4.49 1.51
C ILE A 96 6.95 4.94 0.93
N THR A 97 6.91 6.12 0.31
CA THR A 97 5.67 6.70 -0.23
C THR A 97 5.37 6.30 -1.66
N LEU A 98 6.29 5.61 -2.34
CA LEU A 98 6.06 5.15 -3.71
C LEU A 98 4.78 4.30 -3.86
N PRO A 99 4.49 3.33 -2.97
CA PRO A 99 3.25 2.56 -3.08
C PRO A 99 1.98 3.41 -3.03
N VAL A 100 1.98 4.49 -2.24
CA VAL A 100 0.84 5.42 -2.18
C VAL A 100 0.65 6.13 -3.52
N ARG A 101 1.74 6.58 -4.13
CA ARG A 101 1.69 7.20 -5.46
C ARG A 101 1.20 6.22 -6.53
N VAL A 102 1.60 4.96 -6.41
CA VAL A 102 1.13 3.89 -7.31
C VAL A 102 -0.38 3.74 -7.18
N MET A 103 -0.92 3.66 -5.97
CA MET A 103 -2.37 3.56 -5.77
C MET A 103 -3.12 4.76 -6.32
N GLY A 104 -2.57 5.98 -6.18
CA GLY A 104 -3.13 7.18 -6.80
C GLY A 104 -3.11 7.10 -8.32
N ALA A 105 -2.04 6.61 -8.91
CA ALA A 105 -1.92 6.44 -10.37
C ALA A 105 -2.86 5.35 -10.92
N LEU A 106 -3.29 4.41 -10.08
CA LEU A 106 -4.31 3.42 -10.44
C LEU A 106 -5.72 4.02 -10.50
N GLY A 107 -5.93 5.21 -9.96
CA GLY A 107 -7.21 5.91 -10.01
C GLY A 107 -7.84 6.18 -8.65
N ALA A 108 -7.23 5.76 -7.55
CA ALA A 108 -7.78 6.01 -6.22
C ALA A 108 -7.83 7.51 -5.92
N GLU A 109 -8.98 7.98 -5.49
CA GLU A 109 -9.23 9.39 -5.16
C GLU A 109 -9.23 9.64 -3.65
N ILE A 110 -9.43 8.60 -2.86
CA ILE A 110 -9.50 8.65 -1.40
C ILE A 110 -8.43 7.72 -0.84
N LEU A 111 -7.66 8.22 0.11
CA LEU A 111 -6.68 7.42 0.84
C LEU A 111 -7.11 7.31 2.31
N ILE A 112 -7.23 6.10 2.81
CA ILE A 112 -7.46 5.82 4.22
C ILE A 112 -6.19 5.18 4.78
N VAL A 113 -5.59 5.82 5.76
CA VAL A 113 -4.38 5.35 6.43
C VAL A 113 -4.73 4.91 7.84
N THR A 114 -4.41 3.67 8.17
CA THR A 114 -4.56 3.14 9.52
C THR A 114 -3.19 2.87 10.14
N ASN A 115 -3.09 3.08 11.43
CA ASN A 115 -1.85 2.81 12.17
C ASN A 115 -2.15 2.55 13.64
N ALA A 116 -1.19 1.93 14.31
CA ALA A 116 -1.16 1.85 15.77
C ALA A 116 -0.02 2.76 16.26
N ALA A 117 -0.34 3.67 17.15
CA ALA A 117 0.63 4.61 17.70
C ALA A 117 0.41 4.79 19.19
N GLY A 118 1.50 4.99 19.95
CA GLY A 118 1.43 5.36 21.34
C GLY A 118 1.11 6.84 21.51
N GLY A 119 0.21 7.17 22.43
CA GLY A 119 -0.09 8.55 22.77
C GLY A 119 0.88 9.09 23.81
N ILE A 120 1.48 10.24 23.54
CA ILE A 120 2.36 10.93 24.50
C ILE A 120 1.53 11.72 25.51
N ASN A 121 0.40 12.30 25.08
CA ASN A 121 -0.49 13.05 25.94
C ASN A 121 -1.29 12.10 26.85
N GLY A 122 -1.08 12.19 28.17
CA GLY A 122 -1.73 11.33 29.15
C GLY A 122 -3.25 11.48 29.25
N SER A 123 -3.84 12.51 28.64
CA SER A 123 -5.28 12.67 28.58
C SER A 123 -5.95 11.88 27.44
N PHE A 124 -5.17 11.34 26.53
CA PHE A 124 -5.70 10.50 25.46
C PHE A 124 -6.06 9.13 26.01
N VAL A 125 -7.22 8.64 25.64
CA VAL A 125 -7.75 7.33 26.04
C VAL A 125 -7.94 6.48 24.77
N ALA A 126 -7.56 5.19 24.86
CA ALA A 126 -7.78 4.25 23.78
C ALA A 126 -9.26 3.84 23.69
#